data_9c533762511d88771d100287601599f7
#
_entry.id   9c533762511d88771d100287601599f7
#
_cell.length_a   1.000
_cell.length_b   1.000
_cell.length_c   1.000
_cell.angle_alpha   90.00
_cell.angle_beta   90.00
_cell.angle_gamma   90.00
#
_symmetry.space_group_name_H-M   'P 1'
#
loop_
_entity.id
_entity.type
_entity.pdbx_description
1 polymer ?
#
loop_
_entity_poly.entity_id
_entity_poly.type
_entity_poly.pdbx_seq_one_letter_code
_entity_poly.pdbx_strand_id
1 'polypeptide(L)'
;MTLYNPEILILSALEEETNNEIFLDKNSKTIKTLYTGVGKINATIATLKAYPLFPELKTIINFGTAGSNNIPIGKLIGCTKFVQRDMDARPLGWELGKTPYDKTPKILSFKSNIPNDENIVCGTGDSFCSNIEYDLVDMEAYAIAKVCWIYGINFISYKYISDGGDANEWKINISNGVNKFKKIISQI
;
A
#
# COMPACT_ATOMS: atom_id res chain seq x y z
N MET A 1 21.22 11.08 -19.44
CA MET A 1 20.13 10.09 -19.56
C MET A 1 19.89 9.55 -18.16
N THR A 2 18.78 9.84 -17.52
CA THR A 2 18.51 9.38 -16.15
C THR A 2 18.28 7.87 -16.21
N LEU A 3 19.14 7.08 -15.56
CA LEU A 3 18.96 5.64 -15.47
C LEU A 3 17.73 5.36 -14.58
N TYR A 4 16.81 4.61 -15.09
CA TYR A 4 15.59 4.26 -14.39
C TYR A 4 15.56 2.76 -14.09
N ASN A 5 15.00 2.37 -12.94
CA ASN A 5 14.85 0.96 -12.56
C ASN A 5 13.53 0.43 -13.13
N PRO A 6 13.55 -0.48 -14.13
CA PRO A 6 12.32 -0.97 -14.77
C PRO A 6 11.60 -2.07 -13.96
N GLU A 7 12.28 -2.62 -12.95
CA GLU A 7 11.76 -3.76 -12.19
C GLU A 7 10.89 -3.36 -10.98
N ILE A 8 10.96 -2.09 -10.57
CA ILE A 8 10.27 -1.57 -9.39
C ILE A 8 9.40 -0.38 -9.78
N LEU A 9 8.15 -0.39 -9.30
CA LEU A 9 7.20 0.71 -9.42
C LEU A 9 6.70 1.12 -8.03
N ILE A 10 6.69 2.42 -7.75
CA ILE A 10 6.04 2.97 -6.55
C ILE A 10 4.63 3.44 -6.94
N LEU A 11 3.64 3.04 -6.13
CA LEU A 11 2.28 3.55 -6.20
C LEU A 11 1.93 4.28 -4.91
N SER A 12 1.43 5.51 -5.02
CA SER A 12 0.90 6.30 -3.91
C SER A 12 -0.48 6.82 -4.28
N ALA A 13 -1.34 7.07 -3.30
CA ALA A 13 -2.68 7.58 -3.59
C ALA A 13 -2.62 9.04 -4.05
N LEU A 14 -1.86 9.88 -3.36
CA LEU A 14 -1.83 11.32 -3.52
C LEU A 14 -0.38 11.84 -3.67
N GLU A 15 -0.23 12.94 -4.41
CA GLU A 15 1.05 13.64 -4.55
C GLU A 15 1.54 14.19 -3.21
N GLU A 16 0.62 14.62 -2.34
CA GLU A 16 0.89 15.13 -1.02
C GLU A 16 1.58 14.12 -0.09
N GLU A 17 1.32 12.82 -0.26
CA GLU A 17 1.97 11.77 0.53
C GLU A 17 3.48 11.66 0.22
N THR A 18 3.88 12.00 -1.00
CA THR A 18 5.25 11.89 -1.48
C THR A 18 5.97 13.22 -1.61
N ASN A 19 5.28 14.36 -1.45
CA ASN A 19 5.80 15.70 -1.76
C ASN A 19 6.46 15.79 -3.15
N ASN A 20 5.98 15.02 -4.13
CA ASN A 20 6.58 14.92 -5.47
C ASN A 20 8.08 14.54 -5.46
N GLU A 21 8.54 13.84 -4.42
CA GLU A 21 9.94 13.41 -4.30
C GLU A 21 10.32 12.39 -5.37
N ILE A 22 11.55 12.47 -5.82
CA ILE A 22 12.15 11.46 -6.69
C ILE A 22 12.83 10.43 -5.81
N PHE A 23 12.44 9.17 -6.00
CA PHE A 23 13.02 8.04 -5.28
C PHE A 23 14.12 7.40 -6.13
N LEU A 24 15.26 7.15 -5.49
CA LEU A 24 16.41 6.48 -6.12
C LEU A 24 16.68 5.17 -5.39
N ASP A 25 16.98 4.11 -6.13
CA ASP A 25 17.46 2.84 -5.58
C ASP A 25 18.94 2.97 -5.12
N LYS A 26 19.50 1.91 -4.55
CA LYS A 26 20.90 1.87 -4.08
C LYS A 26 21.94 2.11 -5.19
N ASN A 27 21.56 1.95 -6.45
CA ASN A 27 22.41 2.19 -7.61
C ASN A 27 22.17 3.58 -8.21
N SER A 28 21.46 4.46 -7.51
CA SER A 28 21.06 5.80 -7.95
C SER A 28 20.19 5.81 -9.22
N LYS A 29 19.48 4.72 -9.51
CA LYS A 29 18.48 4.68 -10.58
C LYS A 29 17.15 5.22 -10.06
N THR A 30 16.49 6.03 -10.87
CA THR A 30 15.17 6.55 -10.55
C THR A 30 14.14 5.41 -10.53
N ILE A 31 13.38 5.31 -9.44
CA ILE A 31 12.20 4.46 -9.38
C ILE A 31 10.98 5.30 -9.77
N LYS A 32 10.22 4.82 -10.74
CA LYS A 32 9.02 5.53 -11.20
C LYS A 32 7.95 5.52 -10.12
N THR A 33 7.34 6.69 -9.88
CA THR A 33 6.17 6.83 -9.01
C THR A 33 4.94 7.15 -9.86
N LEU A 34 3.83 6.49 -9.58
CA LEU A 34 2.53 6.80 -10.18
C LEU A 34 1.51 7.02 -9.07
N TYR A 35 0.59 7.97 -9.30
CA TYR A 35 -0.47 8.30 -8.37
C TYR A 35 -1.76 7.62 -8.78
N THR A 36 -2.38 6.90 -7.84
CA THR A 36 -3.54 6.08 -8.11
C THR A 36 -4.85 6.85 -7.96
N GLY A 37 -4.88 7.89 -7.15
CA GLY A 37 -6.09 8.44 -6.53
C GLY A 37 -6.54 7.58 -5.35
N VAL A 38 -7.43 8.14 -4.53
CA VAL A 38 -7.94 7.51 -3.30
C VAL A 38 -8.95 6.41 -3.62
N GLY A 39 -8.88 5.32 -2.86
CA GLY A 39 -9.87 4.26 -2.84
C GLY A 39 -9.55 3.06 -3.74
N LYS A 40 -10.17 1.93 -3.42
CA LYS A 40 -9.90 0.62 -4.05
C LYS A 40 -10.09 0.60 -5.56
N ILE A 41 -11.13 1.26 -6.07
CA ILE A 41 -11.43 1.28 -7.51
C ILE A 41 -10.33 2.02 -8.26
N ASN A 42 -9.94 3.22 -7.80
CA ASN A 42 -8.89 4.01 -8.43
C ASN A 42 -7.55 3.26 -8.39
N ALA A 43 -7.20 2.69 -7.25
CA ALA A 43 -5.98 1.91 -7.07
C ALA A 43 -5.94 0.68 -8.01
N THR A 44 -7.06 -0.03 -8.17
CA THR A 44 -7.17 -1.16 -9.11
C THR A 44 -6.95 -0.71 -10.55
N ILE A 45 -7.66 0.34 -10.99
CA ILE A 45 -7.57 0.85 -12.37
C ILE A 45 -6.14 1.34 -12.67
N ALA A 46 -5.53 2.08 -11.75
CA ALA A 46 -4.18 2.59 -11.94
C ALA A 46 -3.15 1.46 -12.04
N THR A 47 -3.26 0.44 -11.17
CA THR A 47 -2.35 -0.73 -11.18
C THR A 47 -2.49 -1.51 -12.49
N LEU A 48 -3.73 -1.77 -12.96
CA LEU A 48 -3.98 -2.46 -14.23
C LEU A 48 -3.47 -1.69 -15.45
N LYS A 49 -3.60 -0.36 -15.44
CA LYS A 49 -3.07 0.50 -16.51
C LYS A 49 -1.54 0.56 -16.51
N ALA A 50 -0.92 0.51 -15.31
CA ALA A 50 0.52 0.55 -15.19
C ALA A 50 1.18 -0.76 -15.68
N TYR A 51 0.60 -1.92 -15.37
CA TYR A 51 1.20 -3.23 -15.64
C TYR A 51 1.75 -3.39 -17.07
N PRO A 52 0.98 -3.12 -18.15
CA PRO A 52 1.49 -3.27 -19.52
C PRO A 52 2.54 -2.23 -19.92
N LEU A 53 2.67 -1.12 -19.19
CA LEU A 53 3.65 -0.07 -19.46
C LEU A 53 5.04 -0.40 -18.90
N PHE A 54 5.14 -1.40 -18.01
CA PHE A 54 6.38 -1.81 -17.36
C PHE A 54 6.61 -3.31 -17.55
N PRO A 55 7.05 -3.77 -18.74
CA PRO A 55 7.15 -5.19 -19.08
C PRO A 55 8.18 -5.97 -18.23
N GLU A 56 9.13 -5.27 -17.59
CA GLU A 56 10.13 -5.86 -16.70
C GLU A 56 9.74 -5.78 -15.21
N LEU A 57 8.53 -5.32 -14.90
CA LEU A 57 8.06 -5.10 -13.54
C LEU A 57 8.02 -6.40 -12.74
N LYS A 58 8.76 -6.43 -11.63
CA LYS A 58 8.80 -7.54 -10.67
C LYS A 58 8.17 -7.21 -9.32
N THR A 59 8.22 -5.93 -8.93
CA THR A 59 7.79 -5.51 -7.61
C THR A 59 7.04 -4.19 -7.67
N ILE A 60 5.87 -4.15 -7.04
CA ILE A 60 5.16 -2.90 -6.74
C ILE A 60 5.35 -2.59 -5.26
N ILE A 61 5.76 -1.36 -4.97
CA ILE A 61 5.83 -0.82 -3.62
C ILE A 61 4.74 0.23 -3.50
N ASN A 62 3.76 -0.01 -2.64
CA ASN A 62 2.80 1.03 -2.28
C ASN A 62 3.36 1.86 -1.13
N PHE A 63 3.29 3.17 -1.24
CA PHE A 63 3.58 4.11 -0.16
C PHE A 63 2.39 5.03 0.07
N GLY A 64 2.08 5.29 1.33
CA GLY A 64 1.02 6.21 1.71
C GLY A 64 0.82 6.27 3.22
N THR A 65 -0.25 6.95 3.62
CA THR A 65 -0.67 7.07 5.02
C THR A 65 -1.57 5.92 5.44
N ALA A 66 -1.66 5.70 6.75
CA ALA A 66 -2.60 4.76 7.36
C ALA A 66 -2.99 5.21 8.77
N GLY A 67 -4.19 4.84 9.19
CA GLY A 67 -4.63 4.96 10.58
C GLY A 67 -4.28 3.72 11.39
N SER A 68 -3.97 3.92 12.68
CA SER A 68 -3.78 2.82 13.64
C SER A 68 -4.09 3.27 15.07
N ASN A 69 -4.73 2.38 15.85
CA ASN A 69 -4.94 2.58 17.29
C ASN A 69 -3.81 1.98 18.13
N ASN A 70 -3.03 1.06 17.57
CA ASN A 70 -2.03 0.29 18.31
C ASN A 70 -0.60 0.71 17.98
N ILE A 71 -0.37 1.30 16.81
CA ILE A 71 0.95 1.73 16.36
C ILE A 71 1.01 3.26 16.47
N PRO A 72 2.02 3.82 17.17
CA PRO A 72 2.10 5.26 17.36
C PRO A 72 2.22 6.05 16.05
N ILE A 73 1.54 7.20 16.00
CA ILE A 73 1.71 8.20 14.93
C ILE A 73 3.20 8.49 14.72
N GLY A 74 3.59 8.66 13.48
CA GLY A 74 4.98 8.92 13.11
C GLY A 74 5.80 7.67 12.79
N LYS A 75 5.29 6.46 12.99
CA LYS A 75 5.98 5.24 12.57
C LYS A 75 5.77 4.98 11.07
N LEU A 76 6.79 4.44 10.43
CA LEU A 76 6.70 3.89 9.07
C LEU A 76 6.78 2.37 9.17
N ILE A 77 5.76 1.69 8.68
CA ILE A 77 5.58 0.24 8.79
C ILE A 77 5.57 -0.35 7.38
N GLY A 78 6.42 -1.36 7.14
CA GLY A 78 6.36 -2.18 5.93
C GLY A 78 5.50 -3.41 6.17
N CYS A 79 4.39 -3.58 5.46
CA CYS A 79 3.48 -4.71 5.59
C CYS A 79 3.37 -5.51 4.30
N THR A 80 3.20 -6.83 4.47
CA THR A 80 3.09 -7.81 3.37
C THR A 80 1.80 -8.63 3.45
N LYS A 81 0.92 -8.35 4.43
CA LYS A 81 -0.38 -9.01 4.61
C LYS A 81 -1.51 -8.01 4.48
N PHE A 82 -2.49 -8.32 3.64
CA PHE A 82 -3.57 -7.40 3.28
C PHE A 82 -4.91 -8.10 3.30
N VAL A 83 -5.94 -7.40 3.80
CA VAL A 83 -7.33 -7.86 3.84
C VAL A 83 -8.27 -6.75 3.39
N GLN A 84 -9.35 -7.11 2.69
CA GLN A 84 -10.42 -6.18 2.35
C GLN A 84 -11.39 -6.07 3.54
N ARG A 85 -11.14 -5.10 4.45
CA ARG A 85 -11.87 -5.00 5.74
C ARG A 85 -13.35 -4.72 5.62
N ASP A 86 -13.78 -4.10 4.53
CA ASP A 86 -15.16 -3.70 4.27
C ASP A 86 -15.93 -4.66 3.34
N MET A 87 -15.35 -5.81 3.00
CA MET A 87 -16.07 -6.87 2.30
C MET A 87 -16.87 -7.68 3.31
N ASP A 88 -18.14 -7.34 3.47
CA ASP A 88 -19.03 -7.99 4.42
C ASP A 88 -20.15 -8.77 3.71
N ALA A 89 -19.96 -10.07 3.61
CA ALA A 89 -20.95 -11.00 3.09
C ALA A 89 -21.37 -12.03 4.18
N ARG A 90 -21.25 -11.68 5.46
CA ARG A 90 -21.67 -12.52 6.60
C ARG A 90 -23.14 -12.95 6.55
N PRO A 91 -24.09 -12.10 6.10
CA PRO A 91 -25.48 -12.53 5.93
C PRO A 91 -25.67 -13.69 4.92
N LEU A 92 -24.66 -13.90 4.03
CA LEU A 92 -24.63 -15.02 3.07
C LEU A 92 -23.79 -16.20 3.56
N GLY A 93 -23.34 -16.19 4.83
CA GLY A 93 -22.54 -17.25 5.43
C GLY A 93 -21.02 -17.16 5.17
N TRP A 94 -20.51 -16.04 4.69
CA TRP A 94 -19.07 -15.82 4.45
C TRP A 94 -18.44 -15.09 5.63
N GLU A 95 -17.14 -15.28 5.82
CA GLU A 95 -16.37 -14.49 6.80
C GLU A 95 -16.19 -13.03 6.34
N LEU A 96 -16.13 -12.11 7.30
CA LEU A 96 -15.74 -10.73 7.03
C LEU A 96 -14.36 -10.68 6.34
N GLY A 97 -14.24 -9.90 5.30
CA GLY A 97 -13.02 -9.78 4.48
C GLY A 97 -12.88 -10.85 3.38
N LYS A 98 -13.77 -11.84 3.32
CA LYS A 98 -13.76 -12.87 2.28
C LYS A 98 -14.75 -12.52 1.17
N THR A 99 -14.25 -12.39 -0.05
CA THR A 99 -15.11 -12.21 -1.23
C THR A 99 -15.81 -13.54 -1.56
N PRO A 100 -17.15 -13.57 -1.65
CA PRO A 100 -17.90 -14.77 -2.03
C PRO A 100 -17.43 -15.35 -3.37
N TYR A 101 -17.32 -16.68 -3.40
CA TYR A 101 -16.95 -17.46 -4.62
C TYR A 101 -15.55 -17.12 -5.20
N ASP A 102 -14.81 -16.21 -4.59
CA ASP A 102 -13.45 -15.89 -4.99
C ASP A 102 -12.46 -16.96 -4.46
N LYS A 103 -11.59 -17.45 -5.36
CA LYS A 103 -10.57 -18.46 -5.01
C LYS A 103 -9.39 -17.87 -4.24
N THR A 104 -9.22 -16.55 -4.23
CA THR A 104 -8.11 -15.93 -3.47
C THR A 104 -8.32 -16.07 -1.97
N PRO A 105 -7.26 -16.23 -1.19
CA PRO A 105 -7.39 -16.28 0.27
C PRO A 105 -7.94 -14.96 0.83
N LYS A 106 -8.55 -15.01 2.03
CA LYS A 106 -9.05 -13.83 2.75
C LYS A 106 -7.93 -12.81 2.98
N ILE A 107 -6.77 -13.31 3.42
CA ILE A 107 -5.57 -12.50 3.63
C ILE A 107 -4.60 -12.80 2.48
N LEU A 108 -4.28 -11.80 1.69
CA LEU A 108 -3.21 -11.87 0.70
C LEU A 108 -1.89 -11.68 1.41
N SER A 109 -0.95 -12.61 1.21
CA SER A 109 0.36 -12.57 1.85
C SER A 109 1.45 -12.67 0.79
N PHE A 110 2.44 -11.79 0.88
CA PHE A 110 3.58 -11.74 -0.03
C PHE A 110 4.88 -12.01 0.72
N LYS A 111 5.85 -12.57 0.01
CA LYS A 111 7.22 -12.67 0.51
C LYS A 111 8.00 -11.44 0.06
N SER A 112 8.77 -10.85 0.96
CA SER A 112 9.59 -9.70 0.62
C SER A 112 10.96 -9.81 1.27
N ASN A 113 12.01 -9.51 0.48
CA ASN A 113 13.38 -9.35 0.96
C ASN A 113 13.67 -7.89 1.38
N ILE A 114 12.71 -6.98 1.17
CA ILE A 114 12.80 -5.59 1.61
C ILE A 114 12.39 -5.56 3.09
N PRO A 115 13.02 -4.74 3.95
CA PRO A 115 12.67 -4.66 5.37
C PRO A 115 11.17 -4.45 5.58
N ASN A 116 10.55 -5.31 6.37
CA ASN A 116 9.12 -5.25 6.66
C ASN A 116 8.80 -5.86 8.03
N ASP A 117 7.57 -5.68 8.48
CA ASP A 117 7.03 -6.32 9.66
C ASP A 117 6.03 -7.41 9.23
N GLU A 118 6.50 -8.66 9.26
CA GLU A 118 5.74 -9.82 8.73
C GLU A 118 4.45 -10.14 9.49
N ASN A 119 4.29 -9.61 10.70
CA ASN A 119 3.11 -9.87 11.54
C ASN A 119 2.00 -8.84 11.35
N ILE A 120 2.28 -7.73 10.71
CA ILE A 120 1.33 -6.64 10.52
C ILE A 120 0.35 -6.93 9.38
N VAL A 121 -0.93 -6.75 9.66
CA VAL A 121 -2.03 -6.89 8.69
C VAL A 121 -2.63 -5.52 8.40
N CYS A 122 -2.59 -5.12 7.13
CA CYS A 122 -3.25 -3.90 6.65
C CYS A 122 -4.70 -4.22 6.22
N GLY A 123 -5.67 -3.57 6.85
CA GLY A 123 -7.08 -3.64 6.49
C GLY A 123 -7.47 -2.51 5.54
N THR A 124 -7.77 -2.83 4.28
CA THR A 124 -8.16 -1.82 3.28
C THR A 124 -9.68 -1.71 3.13
N GLY A 125 -10.20 -0.49 3.06
CA GLY A 125 -11.62 -0.22 2.81
C GLY A 125 -11.90 1.20 2.37
N ASP A 126 -13.00 1.44 1.63
CA ASP A 126 -13.36 2.74 1.06
C ASP A 126 -14.10 3.65 2.07
N SER A 127 -13.66 3.62 3.33
CA SER A 127 -14.16 4.52 4.36
C SER A 127 -13.04 4.95 5.30
N PHE A 128 -13.02 6.22 5.64
CA PHE A 128 -12.22 6.71 6.75
C PHE A 128 -12.90 6.24 8.05
N CYS A 129 -12.18 5.54 8.94
CA CYS A 129 -12.79 4.94 10.12
C CYS A 129 -11.96 5.19 11.39
N SER A 130 -12.66 5.42 12.48
CA SER A 130 -12.08 5.54 13.84
C SER A 130 -12.08 4.20 14.60
N ASN A 131 -12.91 3.24 14.20
CA ASN A 131 -12.89 1.88 14.76
C ASN A 131 -11.96 0.99 13.95
N ILE A 132 -10.70 0.92 14.37
CA ILE A 132 -9.63 0.19 13.69
C ILE A 132 -9.49 -1.19 14.33
N GLU A 133 -9.97 -2.23 13.63
CA GLU A 133 -9.92 -3.64 14.08
C GLU A 133 -8.66 -4.39 13.61
N TYR A 134 -7.88 -3.77 12.69
CA TYR A 134 -6.63 -4.33 12.16
C TYR A 134 -5.43 -3.57 12.74
N ASP A 135 -4.22 -4.06 12.53
CA ASP A 135 -3.01 -3.38 13.02
C ASP A 135 -2.90 -1.97 12.46
N LEU A 136 -3.24 -1.82 11.20
CA LEU A 136 -3.40 -0.53 10.53
C LEU A 136 -4.46 -0.61 9.41
N VAL A 137 -5.01 0.54 9.01
CA VAL A 137 -6.03 0.63 7.97
C VAL A 137 -5.69 1.69 6.93
N ASP A 138 -6.02 1.39 5.69
CA ASP A 138 -5.86 2.28 4.55
C ASP A 138 -7.04 2.17 3.56
N MET A 139 -6.90 2.77 2.38
CA MET A 139 -7.96 2.75 1.37
C MET A 139 -7.53 2.12 0.03
N GLU A 140 -6.28 1.66 -0.17
CA GLU A 140 -5.75 1.22 -1.46
C GLU A 140 -5.02 -0.13 -1.46
N ALA A 141 -4.28 -0.45 -0.39
CA ALA A 141 -3.26 -1.51 -0.42
C ALA A 141 -3.80 -2.88 -0.83
N TYR A 142 -4.98 -3.29 -0.33
CA TYR A 142 -5.57 -4.57 -0.74
C TYR A 142 -5.91 -4.61 -2.23
N ALA A 143 -6.39 -3.49 -2.80
CA ALA A 143 -6.74 -3.44 -4.21
C ALA A 143 -5.51 -3.62 -5.10
N ILE A 144 -4.41 -2.97 -4.77
CA ILE A 144 -3.11 -3.15 -5.44
C ILE A 144 -2.61 -4.58 -5.22
N ALA A 145 -2.63 -5.07 -3.98
CA ALA A 145 -2.25 -6.43 -3.62
C ALA A 145 -3.02 -7.49 -4.41
N LYS A 146 -4.33 -7.29 -4.61
CA LYS A 146 -5.18 -8.21 -5.38
C LYS A 146 -4.73 -8.30 -6.84
N VAL A 147 -4.43 -7.18 -7.47
CA VAL A 147 -3.88 -7.16 -8.84
C VAL A 147 -2.53 -7.87 -8.86
N CYS A 148 -1.62 -7.52 -7.94
CA CYS A 148 -0.30 -8.15 -7.86
C CYS A 148 -0.40 -9.67 -7.67
N TRP A 149 -1.31 -10.14 -6.82
CA TRP A 149 -1.57 -11.57 -6.62
C TRP A 149 -1.99 -12.29 -7.90
N ILE A 150 -2.90 -11.68 -8.67
CA ILE A 150 -3.41 -12.26 -9.92
C ILE A 150 -2.31 -12.33 -10.99
N TYR A 151 -1.46 -11.32 -11.06
CA TYR A 151 -0.40 -11.23 -12.08
C TYR A 151 0.96 -11.78 -11.65
N GLY A 152 1.08 -12.30 -10.43
CA GLY A 152 2.33 -12.85 -9.92
C GLY A 152 3.42 -11.81 -9.69
N ILE A 153 3.07 -10.57 -9.40
CA ILE A 153 3.97 -9.47 -9.08
C ILE A 153 4.20 -9.44 -7.57
N ASN A 154 5.44 -9.26 -7.13
CA ASN A 154 5.73 -9.04 -5.71
C ASN A 154 5.14 -7.71 -5.23
N PHE A 155 4.64 -7.71 -3.99
CA PHE A 155 4.01 -6.53 -3.41
C PHE A 155 4.44 -6.32 -1.96
N ILE A 156 4.71 -5.08 -1.62
CA ILE A 156 4.89 -4.61 -0.25
C ILE A 156 4.26 -3.21 -0.13
N SER A 157 3.68 -2.90 1.01
CA SER A 157 3.16 -1.56 1.31
C SER A 157 3.90 -0.96 2.50
N TYR A 158 4.43 0.25 2.33
CA TYR A 158 4.95 1.07 3.41
C TYR A 158 3.92 2.11 3.82
N LYS A 159 3.46 2.02 5.05
CA LYS A 159 2.45 2.91 5.60
C LYS A 159 3.01 3.76 6.73
N TYR A 160 2.92 5.08 6.54
CA TYR A 160 3.19 6.03 7.60
C TYR A 160 1.95 6.20 8.45
N ILE A 161 2.05 5.93 9.75
CA ILE A 161 0.92 6.11 10.66
C ILE A 161 0.72 7.60 10.87
N SER A 162 -0.32 8.11 10.27
CA SER A 162 -0.66 9.54 10.26
C SER A 162 -1.67 9.93 11.33
N ASP A 163 -2.52 8.98 11.75
CA ASP A 163 -3.67 9.26 12.61
C ASP A 163 -4.17 8.00 13.35
N GLY A 164 -5.05 8.23 14.32
CA GLY A 164 -5.82 7.20 15.02
C GLY A 164 -7.29 7.13 14.56
N GLY A 165 -7.58 7.49 13.29
CA GLY A 165 -8.92 7.61 12.75
C GLY A 165 -9.48 9.04 12.87
N ASP A 166 -8.61 10.05 13.05
CA ASP A 166 -8.95 11.47 13.05
C ASP A 166 -8.47 12.15 11.77
N ALA A 167 -9.41 12.74 11.02
CA ALA A 167 -9.13 13.39 9.76
C ALA A 167 -8.26 14.66 9.90
N ASN A 168 -8.25 15.33 11.06
CA ASN A 168 -7.39 16.49 11.28
C ASN A 168 -5.94 16.05 11.51
N GLU A 169 -5.73 14.96 12.28
CA GLU A 169 -4.40 14.37 12.45
C GLU A 169 -3.85 13.94 11.09
N TRP A 170 -4.66 13.27 10.26
CA TRP A 170 -4.27 12.88 8.91
C TRP A 170 -3.81 14.09 8.07
N LYS A 171 -4.60 15.20 8.05
CA LYS A 171 -4.22 16.40 7.28
C LYS A 171 -2.89 17.01 7.72
N ILE A 172 -2.60 16.98 9.01
CA ILE A 172 -1.35 17.52 9.57
C ILE A 172 -0.17 16.63 9.20
N ASN A 173 -0.37 15.32 9.11
CA ASN A 173 0.70 14.34 9.04
C ASN A 173 0.90 13.72 7.65
N ILE A 174 0.06 14.06 6.66
CA ILE A 174 0.01 13.39 5.35
C ILE A 174 1.37 13.27 4.65
N SER A 175 2.22 14.28 4.76
CA SER A 175 3.53 14.31 4.07
C SER A 175 4.72 13.92 4.96
N ASN A 176 4.51 13.66 6.26
CA ASN A 176 5.60 13.48 7.21
C ASN A 176 6.38 12.17 7.04
N GLY A 177 5.81 11.19 6.32
CA GLY A 177 6.39 9.86 6.11
C GLY A 177 7.48 9.80 5.05
N VAL A 178 7.48 10.72 4.09
CA VAL A 178 8.27 10.64 2.85
C VAL A 178 9.78 10.49 3.08
N ASN A 179 10.35 11.22 4.04
CA ASN A 179 11.79 11.14 4.32
C ASN A 179 12.21 9.78 4.91
N LYS A 180 11.33 9.14 5.68
CA LYS A 180 11.58 7.79 6.21
C LYS A 180 11.50 6.76 5.09
N PHE A 181 10.52 6.89 4.21
CA PHE A 181 10.36 6.04 3.05
C PHE A 181 11.54 6.15 2.09
N LYS A 182 12.00 7.37 1.79
CA LYS A 182 13.17 7.64 0.95
C LYS A 182 14.44 6.92 1.44
N LYS A 183 14.66 6.86 2.78
CA LYS A 183 15.78 6.13 3.37
C LYS A 183 15.68 4.62 3.14
N ILE A 184 14.47 4.04 3.15
CA ILE A 184 14.27 2.61 2.87
C ILE A 184 14.54 2.34 1.40
N ILE A 185 13.97 3.15 0.51
CA ILE A 185 14.11 2.98 -0.94
C ILE A 185 15.55 3.07 -1.39
N SER A 186 16.35 3.94 -0.80
CA SER A 186 17.78 4.07 -1.13
C SER A 186 18.65 2.86 -0.74
N GLN A 187 18.08 1.86 -0.07
CA GLN A 187 18.76 0.62 0.33
C GLN A 187 18.38 -0.59 -0.55
N ILE A 188 17.43 -0.43 -1.45
CA ILE A 188 16.88 -1.51 -2.30
C ILE A 188 17.64 -1.67 -3.63
#